data_445835ae4d5f97b47644923dd150b2d4
#
_entry.id   445835ae4d5f97b47644923dd150b2d4
#
_cell.length_a   1.000
_cell.length_b   1.000
_cell.length_c   1.000
_cell.angle_alpha   90.00
_cell.angle_beta   90.00
_cell.angle_gamma   90.00
#
_symmetry.space_group_name_H-M   'P 1'
#
loop_
_entity.id
_entity.type
_entity.pdbx_description
1 polymer ?
#
loop_
_entity_poly.entity_id
_entity_poly.type
_entity_poly.pdbx_seq_one_letter_code
_entity_poly.pdbx_strand_id
1 'polypeptide(L)'
;MEKKHTRGSFTGSIGFVLAAAGSAVGLGNIWRFPYLAAKDGGGTFILVYIVLALTFGFTLLTTDIAIGRKIGQSPLVAYGKIHPSWNGLGLLASIVPVVILPYYCSIGGWVLKYLSVFLTGQGAAAAKDGYFTGYITGTWQPIVWLGIYLFLTAFVVYRGVNKGIENYSKILMPILLILIIGISVFSLTLTHTDADGVVRTGLKKKK
;
A
#
# COMPACT_ATOMS: atom_id res chain seq x y z
N MET A 1 30.00 24.89 17.10
CA MET A 1 29.98 23.89 16.00
C MET A 1 28.63 23.20 15.99
N GLU A 2 27.74 23.65 15.14
CA GLU A 2 26.41 23.08 15.00
C GLU A 2 26.53 21.73 14.31
N LYS A 3 26.17 20.64 15.01
CA LYS A 3 26.12 19.30 14.40
C LYS A 3 25.07 19.32 13.30
N LYS A 4 25.49 19.42 12.05
CA LYS A 4 24.65 19.18 10.89
C LYS A 4 24.05 17.77 11.03
N HIS A 5 22.81 17.70 11.45
CA HIS A 5 22.02 16.45 11.41
C HIS A 5 21.89 16.04 9.94
N THR A 6 22.79 15.19 9.47
CA THR A 6 22.66 14.57 8.15
C THR A 6 21.44 13.64 8.21
N ARG A 7 20.35 14.07 7.59
CA ARG A 7 19.18 13.20 7.38
C ARG A 7 19.63 11.97 6.63
N GLY A 8 19.20 10.79 7.08
CA GLY A 8 19.43 9.54 6.38
C GLY A 8 18.89 9.64 4.94
N SER A 9 19.74 9.36 3.97
CA SER A 9 19.42 9.32 2.55
C SER A 9 19.48 7.87 2.07
N PHE A 10 18.76 7.54 0.99
CA PHE A 10 18.84 6.21 0.38
C PHE A 10 20.27 5.93 -0.10
N THR A 11 20.71 4.66 0.08
CA THR A 11 22.08 4.23 -0.27
C THR A 11 22.28 3.98 -1.76
N GLY A 12 21.18 3.95 -2.55
CA GLY A 12 21.24 3.75 -3.99
C GLY A 12 19.91 3.94 -4.70
N SER A 13 19.95 4.00 -6.03
CA SER A 13 18.75 4.18 -6.87
C SER A 13 17.74 3.04 -6.73
N ILE A 14 18.22 1.80 -6.64
CA ILE A 14 17.34 0.61 -6.46
C ILE A 14 16.62 0.69 -5.12
N GLY A 15 17.32 1.02 -4.02
CA GLY A 15 16.70 1.19 -2.70
C GLY A 15 15.64 2.28 -2.69
N PHE A 16 15.91 3.40 -3.36
CA PHE A 16 14.93 4.47 -3.52
C PHE A 16 13.70 4.01 -4.32
N VAL A 17 13.89 3.35 -5.47
CA VAL A 17 12.78 2.87 -6.32
C VAL A 17 11.92 1.85 -5.57
N LEU A 18 12.53 0.89 -4.86
CA LEU A 18 11.78 -0.11 -4.09
C LEU A 18 11.02 0.51 -2.90
N ALA A 19 11.62 1.50 -2.23
CA ALA A 19 10.94 2.22 -1.15
C ALA A 19 9.79 3.10 -1.69
N ALA A 20 9.99 3.78 -2.82
CA ALA A 20 8.95 4.56 -3.47
C ALA A 20 7.80 3.66 -3.96
N ALA A 21 8.12 2.51 -4.58
CA ALA A 21 7.13 1.51 -4.96
C ALA A 21 6.38 0.96 -3.74
N GLY A 22 7.09 0.65 -2.65
CA GLY A 22 6.47 0.20 -1.39
C GLY A 22 5.54 1.22 -0.77
N SER A 23 5.84 2.50 -0.91
CA SER A 23 4.96 3.59 -0.48
C SER A 23 3.73 3.75 -1.39
N ALA A 24 3.87 3.47 -2.68
CA ALA A 24 2.80 3.62 -3.67
C ALA A 24 1.85 2.41 -3.69
N VAL A 25 2.39 1.19 -3.46
CA VAL A 25 1.58 -0.04 -3.44
C VAL A 25 0.90 -0.18 -2.07
N GLY A 26 -0.36 0.19 -2.02
CA GLY A 26 -1.20 0.07 -0.83
C GLY A 26 -2.32 -0.97 -1.00
N LEU A 27 -3.12 -1.11 0.05
CA LEU A 27 -4.28 -1.99 0.07
C LEU A 27 -5.25 -1.72 -1.09
N GLY A 28 -5.41 -0.44 -1.46
CA GLY A 28 -6.26 -0.05 -2.57
C GLY A 28 -5.86 -0.70 -3.90
N ASN A 29 -4.57 -0.82 -4.16
CA ASN A 29 -4.04 -1.37 -5.40
C ASN A 29 -4.22 -2.89 -5.48
N ILE A 30 -4.18 -3.58 -4.34
CA ILE A 30 -4.20 -5.04 -4.30
C ILE A 30 -5.63 -5.58 -4.30
N TRP A 31 -6.54 -4.96 -3.56
CA TRP A 31 -7.90 -5.48 -3.43
C TRP A 31 -8.97 -4.62 -4.12
N ARG A 32 -8.92 -3.27 -3.91
CA ARG A 32 -9.98 -2.39 -4.41
C ARG A 32 -9.88 -2.15 -5.92
N PHE A 33 -8.67 -1.98 -6.43
CA PHE A 33 -8.45 -1.72 -7.85
C PHE A 33 -8.94 -2.86 -8.75
N PRO A 34 -8.59 -4.16 -8.50
CA PRO A 34 -9.13 -5.26 -9.29
C PRO A 34 -10.65 -5.37 -9.24
N TYR A 35 -11.24 -5.11 -8.06
CA TYR A 35 -12.69 -5.09 -7.91
C TYR A 35 -13.35 -3.99 -8.74
N LEU A 36 -12.83 -2.76 -8.69
CA LEU A 36 -13.34 -1.64 -9.49
C LEU A 36 -13.13 -1.89 -10.99
N ALA A 37 -11.97 -2.40 -11.38
CA ALA A 37 -11.71 -2.74 -12.76
C ALA A 37 -12.73 -3.77 -13.30
N ALA A 38 -13.07 -4.77 -12.50
CA ALA A 38 -14.07 -5.77 -12.90
C ALA A 38 -15.49 -5.20 -12.96
N LYS A 39 -15.85 -4.29 -12.04
CA LYS A 39 -17.19 -3.69 -11.93
C LYS A 39 -17.42 -2.59 -12.98
N ASP A 40 -16.45 -1.72 -13.20
CA ASP A 40 -16.63 -0.44 -13.89
C ASP A 40 -16.04 -0.46 -15.33
N GLY A 41 -16.16 -1.56 -16.05
CA GLY A 41 -15.87 -1.64 -17.49
C GLY A 41 -14.60 -2.41 -17.87
N GLY A 42 -13.93 -3.08 -16.94
CA GLY A 42 -12.84 -4.02 -17.23
C GLY A 42 -11.67 -3.37 -17.97
N GLY A 43 -11.48 -3.73 -19.23
CA GLY A 43 -10.37 -3.26 -20.05
C GLY A 43 -10.39 -1.75 -20.31
N THR A 44 -11.56 -1.13 -20.46
CA THR A 44 -11.69 0.33 -20.65
C THR A 44 -11.24 1.07 -19.41
N PHE A 45 -11.64 0.61 -18.22
CA PHE A 45 -11.18 1.17 -16.95
C PHE A 45 -9.65 1.13 -16.83
N ILE A 46 -9.04 -0.02 -17.16
CA ILE A 46 -7.58 -0.19 -17.13
C ILE A 46 -6.89 0.75 -18.11
N LEU A 47 -7.41 0.89 -19.33
CA LEU A 47 -6.85 1.78 -20.35
C LEU A 47 -6.85 3.23 -19.87
N VAL A 48 -7.99 3.74 -19.37
CA VAL A 48 -8.09 5.09 -18.82
C VAL A 48 -7.13 5.28 -17.65
N TYR A 49 -7.05 4.30 -16.75
CA TYR A 49 -6.11 4.33 -15.63
C TYR A 49 -4.66 4.45 -16.11
N ILE A 50 -4.23 3.66 -17.10
CA ILE A 50 -2.87 3.73 -17.66
C ILE A 50 -2.59 5.11 -18.24
N VAL A 51 -3.51 5.67 -19.02
CA VAL A 51 -3.34 7.02 -19.58
C VAL A 51 -3.19 8.06 -18.48
N LEU A 52 -4.03 8.02 -17.45
CA LEU A 52 -3.94 8.94 -16.31
C LEU A 52 -2.66 8.74 -15.50
N ALA A 53 -2.23 7.49 -15.30
CA ALA A 53 -0.99 7.19 -14.58
C ALA A 53 0.25 7.72 -15.31
N LEU A 54 0.29 7.56 -16.65
CA LEU A 54 1.42 8.03 -17.47
C LEU A 54 1.45 9.55 -17.66
N THR A 55 0.31 10.20 -17.62
CA THR A 55 0.21 11.67 -17.75
C THR A 55 0.27 12.36 -16.40
N PHE A 56 -0.82 12.32 -15.65
CA PHE A 56 -0.92 12.99 -14.35
C PHE A 56 -0.03 12.36 -13.28
N GLY A 57 -0.07 11.03 -13.15
CA GLY A 57 0.66 10.31 -12.11
C GLY A 57 2.17 10.53 -12.24
N PHE A 58 2.71 10.37 -13.45
CA PHE A 58 4.13 10.59 -13.72
C PHE A 58 4.56 12.04 -13.45
N THR A 59 3.77 13.00 -13.90
CA THR A 59 4.06 14.43 -13.72
C THR A 59 4.04 14.81 -12.24
N LEU A 60 3.03 14.38 -11.49
CA LEU A 60 2.91 14.66 -10.05
C LEU A 60 4.08 14.04 -9.28
N LEU A 61 4.35 12.75 -9.50
CA LEU A 61 5.45 12.06 -8.83
C LEU A 61 6.82 12.71 -9.10
N THR A 62 7.07 13.08 -10.35
CA THR A 62 8.32 13.75 -10.75
C THR A 62 8.45 15.11 -10.06
N THR A 63 7.35 15.86 -9.97
CA THR A 63 7.32 17.16 -9.30
C THR A 63 7.60 17.02 -7.81
N ASP A 64 6.95 16.09 -7.13
CA ASP A 64 7.16 15.85 -5.70
C ASP A 64 8.60 15.44 -5.40
N ILE A 65 9.17 14.54 -6.21
CA ILE A 65 10.58 14.14 -6.07
C ILE A 65 11.52 15.34 -6.31
N ALA A 66 11.25 16.17 -7.30
CA ALA A 66 12.05 17.35 -7.61
C ALA A 66 12.02 18.36 -6.46
N ILE A 67 10.85 18.65 -5.91
CA ILE A 67 10.68 19.51 -4.74
C ILE A 67 11.43 18.93 -3.53
N GLY A 68 11.23 17.65 -3.25
CA GLY A 68 11.88 16.98 -2.14
C GLY A 68 13.41 17.01 -2.22
N ARG A 69 13.97 16.80 -3.42
CA ARG A 69 15.42 16.85 -3.67
C ARG A 69 15.98 18.27 -3.56
N LYS A 70 15.28 19.25 -4.13
CA LYS A 70 15.71 20.66 -4.13
C LYS A 70 15.76 21.26 -2.73
N ILE A 71 14.75 20.96 -1.90
CA ILE A 71 14.57 21.62 -0.62
C ILE A 71 15.10 20.79 0.54
N GLY A 72 15.07 19.45 0.45
CA GLY A 72 15.58 18.55 1.47
C GLY A 72 14.82 18.63 2.82
N GLN A 73 13.57 19.07 2.82
CA GLN A 73 12.74 19.20 4.01
C GLN A 73 11.38 18.53 3.85
N SER A 74 10.64 18.40 4.97
CA SER A 74 9.30 17.82 4.95
C SER A 74 8.33 18.68 4.12
N PRO A 75 7.26 18.10 3.56
CA PRO A 75 6.24 18.84 2.80
C PRO A 75 5.69 20.04 3.54
N LEU A 76 5.54 19.94 4.88
CA LEU A 76 5.02 21.02 5.73
C LEU A 76 5.75 22.36 5.52
N VAL A 77 7.07 22.31 5.31
CA VAL A 77 7.93 23.50 5.16
C VAL A 77 8.36 23.71 3.72
N ALA A 78 8.40 22.63 2.92
CA ALA A 78 8.98 22.65 1.58
C ALA A 78 8.27 23.63 0.64
N TYR A 79 6.94 23.61 0.62
CA TYR A 79 6.15 24.49 -0.25
C TYR A 79 6.32 25.96 0.11
N GLY A 80 6.35 26.30 1.40
CA GLY A 80 6.56 27.68 1.87
C GLY A 80 7.95 28.23 1.53
N LYS A 81 8.96 27.35 1.40
CA LYS A 81 10.31 27.75 0.93
C LYS A 81 10.38 28.03 -0.57
N ILE A 82 9.46 27.48 -1.36
CA ILE A 82 9.35 27.80 -2.78
C ILE A 82 8.68 29.18 -2.92
N HIS A 83 7.55 29.36 -2.28
CA HIS A 83 6.80 30.60 -2.29
C HIS A 83 5.99 30.76 -0.99
N PRO A 84 6.05 31.93 -0.29
CA PRO A 84 5.37 32.13 1.01
C PRO A 84 3.87 31.86 0.98
N SER A 85 3.19 32.19 -0.13
CA SER A 85 1.75 31.93 -0.29
C SER A 85 1.38 30.45 -0.33
N TRP A 86 2.36 29.55 -0.52
CA TRP A 86 2.15 28.11 -0.64
C TRP A 86 2.28 27.34 0.68
N ASN A 87 2.44 28.06 1.80
CA ASN A 87 2.45 27.42 3.13
C ASN A 87 1.20 26.57 3.39
N GLY A 88 0.03 27.01 2.92
CA GLY A 88 -1.21 26.25 3.04
C GLY A 88 -1.19 24.89 2.33
N LEU A 89 -0.50 24.76 1.19
CA LEU A 89 -0.32 23.49 0.49
C LEU A 89 0.51 22.52 1.32
N GLY A 90 1.58 23.01 1.98
CA GLY A 90 2.41 22.19 2.86
C GLY A 90 1.62 21.64 4.05
N LEU A 91 0.75 22.46 4.63
CA LEU A 91 -0.14 22.03 5.71
C LEU A 91 -1.13 20.95 5.22
N LEU A 92 -1.80 21.17 4.10
CA LEU A 92 -2.73 20.19 3.51
C LEU A 92 -2.02 18.87 3.19
N ALA A 93 -0.85 18.93 2.56
CA ALA A 93 -0.05 17.74 2.25
C ALA A 93 0.38 16.96 3.50
N SER A 94 0.48 17.62 4.65
CA SER A 94 0.85 16.99 5.92
C SER A 94 -0.35 16.46 6.70
N ILE A 95 -1.53 17.07 6.58
CA ILE A 95 -2.76 16.61 7.24
C ILE A 95 -3.24 15.28 6.65
N VAL A 96 -3.14 15.10 5.33
CA VAL A 96 -3.63 13.89 4.65
C VAL A 96 -3.04 12.61 5.23
N PRO A 97 -1.71 12.44 5.37
CA PRO A 97 -1.13 11.26 6.00
C PRO A 97 -1.56 11.07 7.47
N VAL A 98 -1.73 12.17 8.23
CA VAL A 98 -2.15 12.10 9.63
C VAL A 98 -3.56 11.53 9.75
N VAL A 99 -4.48 11.93 8.87
CA VAL A 99 -5.87 11.42 8.86
C VAL A 99 -5.94 9.97 8.37
N ILE A 100 -5.12 9.62 7.40
CA ILE A 100 -5.12 8.27 6.81
C ILE A 100 -4.44 7.23 7.73
N LEU A 101 -3.44 7.64 8.51
CA LEU A 101 -2.62 6.73 9.33
C LEU A 101 -3.44 5.83 10.26
N PRO A 102 -4.42 6.29 11.06
CA PRO A 102 -5.21 5.43 11.93
C PRO A 102 -5.98 4.35 11.16
N TYR A 103 -6.55 4.71 10.02
CA TYR A 103 -7.26 3.78 9.14
C TYR A 103 -6.32 2.68 8.62
N TYR A 104 -5.15 3.05 8.09
CA TYR A 104 -4.17 2.08 7.60
C TYR A 104 -3.63 1.17 8.71
N CYS A 105 -3.39 1.72 9.90
CA CYS A 105 -2.92 0.91 11.03
C CYS A 105 -3.97 -0.11 11.48
N SER A 106 -5.25 0.27 11.48
CA SER A 106 -6.33 -0.66 11.81
C SER A 106 -6.40 -1.83 10.82
N ILE A 107 -6.38 -1.53 9.52
CA ILE A 107 -6.38 -2.57 8.49
C ILE A 107 -5.07 -3.38 8.52
N GLY A 108 -3.93 -2.75 8.79
CA GLY A 108 -2.66 -3.45 8.99
C GLY A 108 -2.74 -4.49 10.10
N GLY A 109 -3.39 -4.16 11.21
CA GLY A 109 -3.70 -5.11 12.29
C GLY A 109 -4.56 -6.28 11.82
N TRP A 110 -5.59 -6.03 11.01
CA TRP A 110 -6.43 -7.09 10.44
C TRP A 110 -5.63 -8.03 9.53
N VAL A 111 -4.79 -7.47 8.67
CA VAL A 111 -3.92 -8.27 7.78
C VAL A 111 -2.96 -9.14 8.60
N LEU A 112 -2.35 -8.62 9.65
CA LEU A 112 -1.50 -9.41 10.56
C LEU A 112 -2.27 -10.53 11.25
N LYS A 113 -3.50 -10.28 11.70
CA LYS A 113 -4.38 -11.32 12.27
C LYS A 113 -4.61 -12.44 11.26
N TYR A 114 -5.00 -12.09 10.03
CA TYR A 114 -5.23 -13.09 8.99
C TYR A 114 -3.95 -13.86 8.64
N LEU A 115 -2.82 -13.17 8.53
CA LEU A 115 -1.53 -13.83 8.33
C LEU A 115 -1.26 -14.88 9.42
N SER A 116 -1.49 -14.54 10.69
CA SER A 116 -1.30 -15.47 11.80
C SER A 116 -2.22 -16.69 11.71
N VAL A 117 -3.48 -16.49 11.32
CA VAL A 117 -4.46 -17.57 11.17
C VAL A 117 -4.06 -18.54 10.05
N PHE A 118 -3.58 -18.02 8.92
CA PHE A 118 -3.09 -18.86 7.83
C PHE A 118 -1.81 -19.60 8.19
N LEU A 119 -0.86 -18.95 8.87
CA LEU A 119 0.38 -19.58 9.32
C LEU A 119 0.15 -20.68 10.37
N THR A 120 -0.90 -20.55 11.18
CA THR A 120 -1.27 -21.58 12.18
C THR A 120 -2.17 -22.68 11.62
N GLY A 121 -2.40 -22.71 10.30
CA GLY A 121 -3.21 -23.75 9.65
C GLY A 121 -4.73 -23.59 9.84
N GLN A 122 -5.18 -22.47 10.40
CA GLN A 122 -6.61 -22.21 10.65
C GLN A 122 -7.30 -21.46 9.50
N GLY A 123 -6.73 -21.47 8.30
CA GLY A 123 -7.26 -20.77 7.13
C GLY A 123 -8.69 -21.16 6.77
N ALA A 124 -9.06 -22.43 6.94
CA ALA A 124 -10.43 -22.91 6.72
C ALA A 124 -11.46 -22.27 7.67
N ALA A 125 -11.06 -21.95 8.91
CA ALA A 125 -11.91 -21.22 9.85
C ALA A 125 -12.09 -19.76 9.43
N ALA A 126 -11.04 -19.13 8.91
CA ALA A 126 -11.07 -17.75 8.42
C ALA A 126 -11.93 -17.57 7.16
N ALA A 127 -12.13 -18.64 6.39
CA ALA A 127 -12.98 -18.64 5.19
C ALA A 127 -14.49 -18.77 5.49
N LYS A 128 -14.87 -19.02 6.73
CA LYS A 128 -16.29 -19.13 7.12
C LYS A 128 -16.97 -17.76 7.14
N ASP A 129 -18.22 -17.74 6.71
CA ASP A 129 -19.06 -16.55 6.81
C ASP A 129 -19.14 -16.05 8.26
N GLY A 130 -19.06 -14.73 8.43
CA GLY A 130 -19.11 -14.10 9.74
C GLY A 130 -17.79 -14.07 10.53
N TYR A 131 -16.74 -14.78 10.12
CA TYR A 131 -15.47 -14.77 10.82
C TYR A 131 -14.87 -13.37 10.92
N PHE A 132 -14.84 -12.64 9.80
CA PHE A 132 -14.34 -11.26 9.75
C PHE A 132 -15.21 -10.33 10.60
N THR A 133 -16.53 -10.40 10.44
CA THR A 133 -17.45 -9.56 11.21
C THR A 133 -17.31 -9.81 12.71
N GLY A 134 -17.24 -11.07 13.13
CA GLY A 134 -17.02 -11.43 14.54
C GLY A 134 -15.68 -10.92 15.08
N TYR A 135 -14.64 -10.90 14.24
CA TYR A 135 -13.35 -10.35 14.62
C TYR A 135 -13.39 -8.81 14.80
N ILE A 136 -13.94 -8.08 13.83
CA ILE A 136 -13.92 -6.60 13.88
C ILE A 136 -14.87 -6.01 14.90
N THR A 137 -15.94 -6.74 15.27
CA THR A 137 -16.88 -6.34 16.33
C THR A 137 -16.40 -6.72 17.73
N GLY A 138 -15.38 -7.57 17.82
CA GLY A 138 -14.76 -7.92 19.08
C GLY A 138 -13.99 -6.74 19.70
N THR A 139 -14.05 -6.59 21.02
CA THR A 139 -13.43 -5.45 21.70
C THR A 139 -11.91 -5.57 21.77
N TRP A 140 -11.36 -6.71 22.19
CA TRP A 140 -9.94 -6.84 22.51
C TRP A 140 -9.07 -7.28 21.34
N GLN A 141 -9.56 -8.20 20.52
CA GLN A 141 -8.74 -8.76 19.43
C GLN A 141 -8.27 -7.71 18.42
N PRO A 142 -9.13 -6.83 17.89
CA PRO A 142 -8.69 -5.79 16.96
C PRO A 142 -7.66 -4.84 17.58
N ILE A 143 -7.83 -4.49 18.87
CA ILE A 143 -6.93 -3.58 19.59
C ILE A 143 -5.54 -4.21 19.76
N VAL A 144 -5.47 -5.49 20.14
CA VAL A 144 -4.20 -6.19 20.30
C VAL A 144 -3.44 -6.25 18.97
N TRP A 145 -4.10 -6.64 17.88
CA TRP A 145 -3.47 -6.72 16.57
C TRP A 145 -3.08 -5.35 16.00
N LEU A 146 -3.87 -4.31 16.28
CA LEU A 146 -3.51 -2.92 16.00
C LEU A 146 -2.23 -2.54 16.76
N GLY A 147 -2.16 -2.85 18.05
CA GLY A 147 -0.98 -2.59 18.88
C GLY A 147 0.28 -3.28 18.35
N ILE A 148 0.18 -4.54 17.96
CA ILE A 148 1.28 -5.30 17.35
C ILE A 148 1.73 -4.64 16.05
N TYR A 149 0.79 -4.25 15.17
CA TYR A 149 1.11 -3.58 13.91
C TYR A 149 1.79 -2.23 14.14
N LEU A 150 1.28 -1.42 15.07
CA LEU A 150 1.88 -0.14 15.44
C LEU A 150 3.28 -0.30 15.99
N PHE A 151 3.51 -1.30 16.85
CA PHE A 151 4.84 -1.60 17.39
C PHE A 151 5.82 -1.96 16.27
N LEU A 152 5.44 -2.85 15.36
CA LEU A 152 6.28 -3.24 14.23
C LEU A 152 6.59 -2.06 13.31
N THR A 153 5.58 -1.23 13.02
CA THR A 153 5.74 -0.03 12.19
C THR A 153 6.66 0.99 12.86
N ALA A 154 6.43 1.27 14.13
CA ALA A 154 7.27 2.17 14.92
C ALA A 154 8.72 1.68 14.99
N PHE A 155 8.94 0.39 15.15
CA PHE A 155 10.27 -0.23 15.16
C PHE A 155 11.01 -0.02 13.83
N VAL A 156 10.32 -0.22 12.69
CA VAL A 156 10.90 0.01 11.35
C VAL A 156 11.24 1.49 11.16
N VAL A 157 10.33 2.40 11.53
CA VAL A 157 10.54 3.84 11.41
C VAL A 157 11.66 4.32 12.34
N TYR A 158 11.74 3.80 13.56
CA TYR A 158 12.81 4.11 14.51
C TYR A 158 14.20 3.76 13.99
N ARG A 159 14.32 2.69 13.18
CA ARG A 159 15.59 2.34 12.51
C ARG A 159 15.99 3.32 11.40
N GLY A 160 15.13 4.25 11.05
CA GLY A 160 15.39 5.29 10.06
C GLY A 160 15.25 4.83 8.60
N VAL A 161 15.58 5.73 7.67
CA VAL A 161 15.36 5.52 6.24
C VAL A 161 16.20 4.36 5.70
N ASN A 162 17.50 4.34 5.94
CA ASN A 162 18.41 3.36 5.33
C ASN A 162 18.25 1.96 5.94
N LYS A 163 18.41 1.87 7.29
CA LYS A 163 18.40 0.59 8.00
C LYS A 163 16.98 0.06 8.26
N GLY A 164 16.00 0.94 8.27
CA GLY A 164 14.60 0.61 8.40
C GLY A 164 13.93 0.50 7.03
N ILE A 165 13.35 1.59 6.55
CA ILE A 165 12.45 1.60 5.39
C ILE A 165 13.12 0.97 4.14
N GLU A 166 14.33 1.38 3.79
CA GLU A 166 15.02 0.90 2.59
C GLU A 166 15.31 -0.61 2.64
N ASN A 167 15.86 -1.10 3.76
CA ASN A 167 16.21 -2.52 3.87
C ASN A 167 14.98 -3.42 3.87
N TYR A 168 13.92 -3.05 4.60
CA TYR A 168 12.68 -3.82 4.58
C TYR A 168 12.01 -3.77 3.21
N SER A 169 12.01 -2.63 2.53
CA SER A 169 11.44 -2.53 1.17
C SER A 169 12.21 -3.39 0.16
N LYS A 170 13.53 -3.47 0.25
CA LYS A 170 14.35 -4.33 -0.62
C LYS A 170 13.99 -5.82 -0.53
N ILE A 171 13.50 -6.26 0.62
CA ILE A 171 13.09 -7.67 0.85
C ILE A 171 11.60 -7.85 0.54
N LEU A 172 10.75 -6.98 1.11
CA LEU A 172 9.30 -7.17 1.04
C LEU A 172 8.73 -6.89 -0.35
N MET A 173 9.28 -5.94 -1.12
CA MET A 173 8.75 -5.62 -2.44
C MET A 173 8.94 -6.73 -3.47
N PRO A 174 10.12 -7.38 -3.60
CA PRO A 174 10.25 -8.57 -4.46
C PRO A 174 9.34 -9.73 -4.02
N ILE A 175 9.21 -9.98 -2.72
CA ILE A 175 8.30 -11.02 -2.20
C ILE A 175 6.86 -10.69 -2.60
N LEU A 176 6.41 -9.46 -2.41
CA LEU A 176 5.08 -9.02 -2.80
C LEU A 176 4.84 -9.22 -4.30
N LEU A 177 5.81 -8.86 -5.14
CA LEU A 177 5.71 -9.04 -6.60
C LEU A 177 5.54 -10.51 -6.97
N ILE A 178 6.34 -11.41 -6.37
CA ILE A 178 6.23 -12.85 -6.60
C ILE A 178 4.85 -13.37 -6.16
N LEU A 179 4.35 -12.92 -5.00
CA LEU A 179 3.03 -13.31 -4.50
C LEU A 179 1.90 -12.83 -5.42
N ILE A 180 1.97 -11.58 -5.90
CA ILE A 180 0.96 -11.04 -6.84
C ILE A 180 0.96 -11.83 -8.14
N ILE A 181 2.13 -12.13 -8.71
CA ILE A 181 2.24 -12.95 -9.91
C ILE A 181 1.66 -14.36 -9.65
N GLY A 182 2.03 -14.98 -8.53
CA GLY A 182 1.52 -16.29 -8.13
C GLY A 182 0.01 -16.33 -8.01
N ILE A 183 -0.59 -15.35 -7.32
CA ILE A 183 -2.04 -15.22 -7.19
C ILE A 183 -2.70 -14.97 -8.54
N SER A 184 -2.09 -14.14 -9.40
CA SER A 184 -2.61 -13.84 -10.73
C SER A 184 -2.65 -15.10 -11.60
N VAL A 185 -1.55 -15.87 -11.63
CA VAL A 185 -1.49 -17.16 -12.36
C VAL A 185 -2.50 -18.15 -11.78
N PHE A 186 -2.56 -18.27 -10.44
CA PHE A 186 -3.52 -19.16 -9.79
C PHE A 186 -4.97 -18.76 -10.11
N SER A 187 -5.30 -17.47 -10.14
CA SER A 187 -6.64 -17.01 -10.47
C SER A 187 -7.10 -17.39 -11.88
N LEU A 188 -6.16 -17.54 -12.84
CA LEU A 188 -6.47 -18.00 -14.19
C LEU A 188 -6.87 -19.47 -14.24
N THR A 189 -6.44 -20.27 -13.27
CA THR A 189 -6.77 -21.70 -13.16
C THR A 189 -8.09 -21.96 -12.42
N LEU A 190 -8.64 -20.95 -11.73
CA LEU A 190 -9.89 -21.10 -11.00
C LEU A 190 -11.07 -21.23 -11.95
N THR A 191 -11.93 -22.19 -11.63
CA THR A 191 -13.21 -22.39 -12.32
C THR A 191 -14.34 -21.97 -11.40
N HIS A 192 -15.28 -21.20 -11.92
CA HIS A 192 -16.50 -20.81 -11.24
C HIS A 192 -17.71 -21.29 -12.05
N THR A 193 -18.68 -21.86 -11.38
CA THR A 193 -19.95 -22.22 -11.99
C THR A 193 -20.95 -21.12 -11.68
N ASP A 194 -21.47 -20.47 -12.73
CA ASP A 194 -22.50 -19.43 -12.58
C ASP A 194 -23.83 -20.02 -12.09
N ALA A 195 -24.76 -19.16 -11.68
CA ALA A 195 -26.12 -19.54 -11.30
C ALA A 195 -26.87 -20.31 -12.40
N ASP A 196 -26.47 -20.12 -13.65
CA ASP A 196 -27.00 -20.80 -14.84
C ASP A 196 -26.33 -22.17 -15.14
N GLY A 197 -25.49 -22.68 -14.22
CA GLY A 197 -24.77 -23.96 -14.38
C GLY A 197 -23.61 -23.92 -15.37
N VAL A 198 -23.21 -22.75 -15.89
CA VAL A 198 -22.12 -22.63 -16.85
C VAL A 198 -20.79 -22.52 -16.13
N VAL A 199 -19.87 -23.47 -16.41
CA VAL A 199 -18.49 -23.43 -15.88
C VAL A 199 -17.68 -22.40 -16.64
N ARG A 200 -17.22 -21.38 -15.94
CA ARG A 200 -16.28 -20.36 -16.47
C ARG A 200 -14.92 -20.53 -15.85
N THR A 201 -13.89 -20.42 -16.67
CA THR A 201 -12.50 -20.33 -16.22
C THR A 201 -12.02 -18.89 -16.36
N GLY A 202 -11.04 -18.50 -15.57
CA GLY A 202 -10.46 -17.13 -15.63
C GLY A 202 -9.98 -16.71 -17.03
N LEU A 203 -9.70 -17.68 -17.91
CA LEU A 203 -9.28 -17.46 -19.31
C LEU A 203 -10.43 -17.41 -20.33
N LYS A 204 -11.62 -17.92 -20.01
CA LYS A 204 -12.77 -17.95 -20.94
C LYS A 204 -13.85 -16.96 -20.49
N LYS A 205 -13.76 -15.73 -20.96
CA LYS A 205 -14.90 -14.82 -21.04
C LYS A 205 -15.68 -15.21 -22.32
N LYS A 206 -16.83 -15.87 -22.17
CA LYS A 206 -17.76 -15.97 -23.31
C LYS A 206 -18.33 -14.58 -23.58
N LYS A 207 -18.34 -14.21 -24.88
CA LYS A 207 -19.00 -13.02 -25.41
C LYS A 207 -20.45 -12.94 -25.00
#